data_7378e785d7a7a24e9a98176804a4ff1d
#
_entry.id   7378e785d7a7a24e9a98176804a4ff1d
#
_cell.length_a   1.000
_cell.length_b   1.000
_cell.length_c   1.000
_cell.angle_alpha   90.00
_cell.angle_beta   90.00
_cell.angle_gamma   90.00
#
_symmetry.space_group_name_H-M   'P 1'
#
loop_
_entity.id
_entity.type
_entity.pdbx_description
1 polymer ?
#
loop_
_entity_poly.entity_id
_entity_poly.type
_entity_poly.pdbx_seq_one_letter_code
_entity_poly.pdbx_strand_id
1 'polypeptide(L)'
;QLALLMKYVEYSGILGTGTPKEVSKKELLQRANVSPSILNGLVEKKIFEIYHHEIGRLNQQVKEVVELNTLNEFQQRAHDEIVQSFREKNVCLLHGVTSSGKTEVYIHLIEETIRQGKQVLYLLPEIALTTQITERLQRVFGSRLGIYHSKFPDAERVEIWRKQLGENGYDIILGVRSSVFLPFRNLGLVIVDEEHENTYKQQDPAPRYMRVARLLYWPPCT
;
A
#
# COMPACT_ATOMS: atom_id res chain seq x y z
N GLN A 1 -32.68 23.06 -2.76
CA GLN A 1 -31.46 23.16 -1.93
C GLN A 1 -31.70 22.60 -0.53
N LEU A 2 -32.79 22.99 0.16
CA LEU A 2 -33.08 22.52 1.52
C LEU A 2 -33.22 20.98 1.58
N ALA A 3 -33.92 20.36 0.65
CA ALA A 3 -34.09 18.90 0.62
C ALA A 3 -32.76 18.15 0.49
N LEU A 4 -31.82 18.66 -0.31
CA LEU A 4 -30.49 18.08 -0.45
C LEU A 4 -29.68 18.23 0.86
N LEU A 5 -29.78 19.38 1.50
CA LEU A 5 -29.11 19.65 2.77
C LEU A 5 -29.61 18.74 3.88
N MET A 6 -30.94 18.56 4.00
CA MET A 6 -31.54 17.67 5.00
C MET A 6 -31.11 16.21 4.79
N LYS A 7 -31.05 15.77 3.54
CA LYS A 7 -30.55 14.41 3.22
C LYS A 7 -29.08 14.25 3.53
N TYR A 8 -28.25 15.26 3.29
CA TYR A 8 -26.85 15.22 3.67
C TYR A 8 -26.69 15.14 5.20
N VAL A 9 -27.44 15.92 5.98
CA VAL A 9 -27.42 15.89 7.44
C VAL A 9 -27.82 14.49 7.96
N GLU A 10 -28.85 13.88 7.36
CA GLU A 10 -29.32 12.54 7.70
C GLU A 10 -28.23 11.49 7.46
N TYR A 11 -27.58 11.52 6.28
CA TYR A 11 -26.61 10.48 5.89
C TYR A 11 -25.21 10.69 6.49
N SER A 12 -24.78 11.94 6.65
CA SER A 12 -23.48 12.25 7.26
C SER A 12 -23.46 12.02 8.75
N GLY A 13 -24.65 12.01 9.39
CA GLY A 13 -24.76 11.90 10.83
C GLY A 13 -24.18 13.11 11.59
N ILE A 14 -24.06 14.28 10.93
CA ILE A 14 -23.39 15.50 11.48
C ILE A 14 -24.04 16.00 12.76
N LEU A 15 -25.33 15.71 12.99
CA LEU A 15 -26.04 16.05 14.23
C LEU A 15 -25.89 14.98 15.32
N GLY A 16 -25.19 13.89 15.05
CA GLY A 16 -24.92 12.82 16.02
C GLY A 16 -23.65 13.08 16.83
N THR A 17 -23.39 12.22 17.80
CA THR A 17 -22.21 12.31 18.70
C THR A 17 -20.91 11.80 18.06
N GLY A 18 -20.96 11.33 16.82
CA GLY A 18 -19.80 10.79 16.09
C GLY A 18 -19.17 11.77 15.10
N THR A 19 -18.03 11.40 14.54
CA THR A 19 -17.42 12.14 13.42
C THR A 19 -18.34 12.05 12.19
N PRO A 20 -18.63 13.17 11.49
CA PRO A 20 -19.44 13.16 10.29
C PRO A 20 -18.86 12.21 9.23
N LYS A 21 -19.72 11.41 8.60
CA LYS A 21 -19.32 10.52 7.49
C LYS A 21 -19.33 11.29 6.19
N GLU A 22 -18.36 11.00 5.36
CA GLU A 22 -18.35 11.49 3.99
C GLU A 22 -19.48 10.85 3.19
N VAL A 23 -20.12 11.64 2.35
CA VAL A 23 -21.27 11.21 1.56
C VAL A 23 -20.95 11.28 0.08
N SER A 24 -21.08 10.18 -0.64
CA SER A 24 -20.83 10.12 -2.07
C SER A 24 -21.79 11.06 -2.84
N LYS A 25 -21.22 11.92 -3.72
CA LYS A 25 -21.98 12.80 -4.59
C LYS A 25 -23.09 12.05 -5.35
N LYS A 26 -22.77 10.88 -5.91
CA LYS A 26 -23.70 10.07 -6.70
C LYS A 26 -24.85 9.57 -5.83
N GLU A 27 -24.58 9.02 -4.65
CA GLU A 27 -25.60 8.54 -3.73
C GLU A 27 -26.48 9.66 -3.21
N LEU A 28 -25.89 10.81 -2.84
CA LEU A 28 -26.62 11.95 -2.32
C LEU A 28 -27.63 12.49 -3.34
N LEU A 29 -27.20 12.67 -4.58
CA LEU A 29 -28.09 13.14 -5.66
C LEU A 29 -29.20 12.15 -5.99
N GLN A 30 -28.87 10.86 -6.04
CA GLN A 30 -29.83 9.80 -6.34
C GLN A 30 -30.88 9.67 -5.24
N ARG A 31 -30.50 9.69 -3.98
CA ARG A 31 -31.41 9.54 -2.83
C ARG A 31 -32.21 10.80 -2.53
N ALA A 32 -31.65 11.98 -2.80
CA ALA A 32 -32.38 13.24 -2.68
C ALA A 32 -33.29 13.53 -3.90
N ASN A 33 -33.17 12.75 -4.97
CA ASN A 33 -33.88 12.90 -6.23
C ASN A 33 -33.81 14.34 -6.77
N VAL A 34 -32.63 14.91 -6.78
CA VAL A 34 -32.39 16.30 -7.23
C VAL A 34 -31.34 16.36 -8.35
N SER A 35 -31.44 17.39 -9.16
CA SER A 35 -30.49 17.61 -10.25
C SER A 35 -29.11 18.05 -9.73
N PRO A 36 -28.02 17.75 -10.47
CA PRO A 36 -26.67 18.19 -10.12
C PRO A 36 -26.51 19.72 -9.99
N SER A 37 -27.32 20.50 -10.66
CA SER A 37 -27.32 21.98 -10.62
C SER A 37 -27.63 22.50 -9.21
N ILE A 38 -28.48 21.80 -8.46
CA ILE A 38 -28.82 22.17 -7.07
C ILE A 38 -27.61 22.01 -6.16
N LEU A 39 -26.83 20.95 -6.34
CA LEU A 39 -25.59 20.73 -5.61
C LEU A 39 -24.54 21.80 -5.96
N ASN A 40 -24.37 22.10 -7.25
CA ASN A 40 -23.43 23.14 -7.68
C ASN A 40 -23.77 24.51 -7.04
N GLY A 41 -25.05 24.86 -6.95
CA GLY A 41 -25.48 26.08 -6.27
C GLY A 41 -25.20 26.10 -4.76
N LEU A 42 -25.10 24.95 -4.10
CA LEU A 42 -24.65 24.86 -2.69
C LEU A 42 -23.13 24.95 -2.57
N VAL A 43 -22.41 24.46 -3.56
CA VAL A 43 -20.95 24.59 -3.64
C VAL A 43 -20.53 26.03 -3.89
N GLU A 44 -21.20 26.73 -4.82
CA GLU A 44 -20.97 28.16 -5.07
C GLU A 44 -21.20 29.02 -3.81
N LYS A 45 -22.18 28.64 -3.00
CA LYS A 45 -22.48 29.29 -1.71
C LYS A 45 -21.53 28.87 -0.58
N LYS A 46 -20.53 28.05 -0.86
CA LYS A 46 -19.57 27.51 0.12
C LYS A 46 -20.22 26.74 1.29
N ILE A 47 -21.41 26.18 1.05
CA ILE A 47 -22.13 25.33 2.01
C ILE A 47 -21.63 23.89 1.90
N PHE A 48 -21.31 23.44 0.67
CA PHE A 48 -20.70 22.16 0.40
C PHE A 48 -19.34 22.36 -0.27
N GLU A 49 -18.45 21.46 0.04
CA GLU A 49 -17.19 21.28 -0.66
C GLU A 49 -17.19 19.89 -1.35
N ILE A 50 -16.90 19.88 -2.64
CA ILE A 50 -16.74 18.62 -3.37
C ILE A 50 -15.25 18.40 -3.55
N TYR A 51 -14.75 17.35 -2.98
CA TYR A 51 -13.39 16.88 -3.26
C TYR A 51 -13.44 15.53 -3.96
N HIS A 52 -12.49 15.30 -4.80
CA HIS A 52 -12.30 14.01 -5.42
C HIS A 52 -11.45 13.15 -4.49
N HIS A 53 -12.13 12.27 -3.77
CA HIS A 53 -11.42 11.16 -3.15
C HIS A 53 -11.24 10.10 -4.25
N GLU A 54 -10.03 9.96 -4.79
CA GLU A 54 -9.71 8.74 -5.50
C GLU A 54 -9.77 7.63 -4.45
N ILE A 55 -10.94 7.00 -4.33
CA ILE A 55 -11.06 5.72 -3.64
C ILE A 55 -10.08 4.84 -4.41
N GLY A 56 -8.91 4.64 -3.86
CA GLY A 56 -7.92 3.80 -4.47
C GLY A 56 -8.63 2.51 -4.83
N ARG A 57 -8.60 2.11 -6.10
CA ARG A 57 -9.24 0.87 -6.60
C ARG A 57 -8.77 -0.39 -5.84
N LEU A 58 -7.91 -0.19 -4.88
CA LEU A 58 -7.29 -1.16 -3.99
C LEU A 58 -8.21 -1.64 -2.85
N ASN A 59 -9.32 -0.94 -2.56
CA ASN A 59 -10.37 -1.40 -1.65
C ASN A 59 -11.47 -2.24 -2.35
N GLN A 60 -11.27 -2.61 -3.62
CA GLN A 60 -12.19 -3.51 -4.29
C GLN A 60 -11.99 -4.92 -3.76
N GLN A 61 -13.02 -5.37 -3.02
CA GLN A 61 -13.36 -6.75 -2.71
C GLN A 61 -12.15 -7.69 -2.57
N VAL A 62 -11.87 -8.07 -1.35
CA VAL A 62 -11.01 -9.21 -1.04
C VAL A 62 -11.50 -10.38 -1.89
N LYS A 63 -10.88 -10.57 -3.05
CA LYS A 63 -11.03 -11.82 -3.81
C LYS A 63 -10.47 -12.91 -2.90
N GLU A 64 -11.08 -14.07 -2.96
CA GLU A 64 -10.64 -15.25 -2.20
C GLU A 64 -9.13 -15.36 -2.24
N VAL A 65 -8.53 -15.46 -1.05
CA VAL A 65 -7.08 -15.65 -0.93
C VAL A 65 -6.74 -16.97 -1.59
N VAL A 66 -5.90 -16.92 -2.60
CA VAL A 66 -5.48 -18.12 -3.36
C VAL A 66 -4.29 -18.74 -2.64
N GLU A 67 -4.24 -20.06 -2.62
CA GLU A 67 -3.08 -20.79 -2.13
C GLU A 67 -1.81 -20.43 -2.91
N LEU A 68 -0.67 -20.53 -2.24
CA LEU A 68 0.63 -20.28 -2.86
C LEU A 68 0.90 -21.29 -3.98
N ASN A 69 1.39 -20.81 -5.11
CA ASN A 69 1.87 -21.70 -6.16
C ASN A 69 3.09 -22.49 -5.65
N THR A 70 3.18 -23.76 -6.03
CA THR A 70 4.38 -24.54 -5.74
C THR A 70 5.58 -24.01 -6.50
N LEU A 71 6.70 -23.87 -5.81
CA LEU A 71 7.97 -23.51 -6.46
C LEU A 71 8.45 -24.66 -7.35
N ASN A 72 9.01 -24.32 -8.50
CA ASN A 72 9.74 -25.29 -9.29
C ASN A 72 11.12 -25.57 -8.65
N GLU A 73 11.84 -26.58 -9.12
CA GLU A 73 13.12 -27.00 -8.55
C GLU A 73 14.17 -25.86 -8.46
N PHE A 74 14.25 -25.02 -9.48
CA PHE A 74 15.18 -23.88 -9.49
C PHE A 74 14.78 -22.80 -8.48
N GLN A 75 13.49 -22.51 -8.40
CA GLN A 75 12.94 -21.53 -7.45
C GLN A 75 13.10 -22.04 -6.01
N GLN A 76 12.82 -23.33 -5.78
CA GLN A 76 12.98 -23.95 -4.46
C GLN A 76 14.45 -23.89 -4.00
N ARG A 77 15.35 -24.23 -4.90
CA ARG A 77 16.78 -24.14 -4.61
C ARG A 77 17.21 -22.71 -4.28
N ALA A 78 16.77 -21.73 -5.08
CA ALA A 78 17.08 -20.32 -4.83
C ALA A 78 16.50 -19.85 -3.47
N HIS A 79 15.27 -20.25 -3.15
CA HIS A 79 14.63 -19.97 -1.87
C HIS A 79 15.46 -20.54 -0.70
N ASP A 80 15.84 -21.81 -0.76
CA ASP A 80 16.60 -22.48 0.30
C ASP A 80 18.00 -21.88 0.49
N GLU A 81 18.66 -21.50 -0.60
CA GLU A 81 19.94 -20.80 -0.56
C GLU A 81 19.82 -19.42 0.10
N ILE A 82 18.74 -18.67 -0.16
CA ILE A 82 18.47 -17.37 0.48
C ILE A 82 18.25 -17.57 1.99
N VAL A 83 17.37 -18.50 2.37
CA VAL A 83 17.06 -18.79 3.78
C VAL A 83 18.32 -19.22 4.53
N GLN A 84 19.15 -20.06 3.91
CA GLN A 84 20.42 -20.46 4.49
C GLN A 84 21.38 -19.27 4.63
N SER A 85 21.47 -18.42 3.60
CA SER A 85 22.33 -17.22 3.63
C SER A 85 21.95 -16.27 4.75
N PHE A 86 20.68 -16.10 5.06
CA PHE A 86 20.21 -15.24 6.15
C PHE A 86 20.55 -15.73 7.56
N ARG A 87 21.05 -16.97 7.72
CA ARG A 87 21.57 -17.43 9.00
C ARG A 87 22.93 -16.80 9.37
N GLU A 88 23.67 -16.36 8.36
CA GLU A 88 25.03 -15.82 8.51
C GLU A 88 25.16 -14.38 8.06
N LYS A 89 24.27 -13.93 7.17
CA LYS A 89 24.35 -12.64 6.50
C LYS A 89 23.03 -11.89 6.58
N ASN A 90 23.09 -10.58 6.65
CA ASN A 90 21.90 -9.73 6.66
C ASN A 90 21.41 -9.34 5.25
N VAL A 91 22.20 -9.62 4.22
CA VAL A 91 21.91 -9.24 2.84
C VAL A 91 22.22 -10.40 1.91
N CYS A 92 21.28 -10.67 1.00
CA CYS A 92 21.42 -11.64 -0.06
C CYS A 92 21.04 -11.01 -1.40
N LEU A 93 21.81 -11.24 -2.46
CA LEU A 93 21.51 -10.82 -3.81
C LEU A 93 20.95 -12.01 -4.60
N LEU A 94 19.68 -11.90 -5.01
CA LEU A 94 19.07 -12.85 -5.94
C LEU A 94 19.26 -12.34 -7.37
N HIS A 95 20.25 -12.88 -8.07
CA HIS A 95 20.50 -12.56 -9.47
C HIS A 95 19.70 -13.47 -10.39
N GLY A 96 18.98 -12.89 -11.34
CA GLY A 96 18.20 -13.65 -12.34
C GLY A 96 17.63 -12.73 -13.40
N VAL A 97 17.47 -13.28 -14.61
CA VAL A 97 16.90 -12.55 -15.74
C VAL A 97 15.44 -12.15 -15.49
N THR A 98 14.96 -11.17 -16.23
CA THR A 98 13.54 -10.79 -16.22
C THR A 98 12.68 -12.00 -16.56
N SER A 99 11.54 -12.15 -15.90
CA SER A 99 10.62 -13.29 -16.05
C SER A 99 11.15 -14.65 -15.59
N SER A 100 12.28 -14.73 -14.86
CA SER A 100 12.79 -15.97 -14.27
C SER A 100 11.93 -16.49 -13.10
N GLY A 101 10.86 -15.79 -12.76
CA GLY A 101 9.97 -16.19 -11.67
C GLY A 101 10.45 -15.78 -10.27
N LYS A 102 11.36 -14.80 -10.14
CA LYS A 102 11.81 -14.25 -8.85
C LYS A 102 10.64 -13.88 -7.92
N THR A 103 9.57 -13.37 -8.48
CA THR A 103 8.38 -12.96 -7.70
C THR A 103 7.77 -14.13 -6.91
N GLU A 104 7.78 -15.36 -7.43
CA GLU A 104 7.29 -16.53 -6.67
C GLU A 104 8.18 -16.80 -5.45
N VAL A 105 9.50 -16.72 -5.64
CA VAL A 105 10.46 -16.88 -4.52
C VAL A 105 10.21 -15.79 -3.46
N TYR A 106 9.99 -14.54 -3.90
CA TYR A 106 9.65 -13.45 -2.98
C TYR A 106 8.36 -13.69 -2.21
N ILE A 107 7.31 -14.18 -2.88
CA ILE A 107 6.02 -14.49 -2.24
C ILE A 107 6.19 -15.52 -1.13
N HIS A 108 6.99 -16.56 -1.34
CA HIS A 108 7.28 -17.58 -0.33
C HIS A 108 8.07 -17.01 0.86
N LEU A 109 9.11 -16.22 0.60
CA LEU A 109 9.89 -15.54 1.65
C LEU A 109 9.02 -14.57 2.49
N ILE A 110 8.11 -13.86 1.82
CA ILE A 110 7.14 -12.96 2.48
C ILE A 110 6.24 -13.77 3.41
N GLU A 111 5.62 -14.84 2.93
CA GLU A 111 4.70 -15.65 3.72
C GLU A 111 5.41 -16.28 4.93
N GLU A 112 6.63 -16.76 4.77
CA GLU A 112 7.41 -17.29 5.89
C GLU A 112 7.72 -16.22 6.95
N THR A 113 8.04 -15.01 6.50
CA THR A 113 8.31 -13.88 7.39
C THR A 113 7.07 -13.48 8.19
N ILE A 114 5.91 -13.44 7.52
CA ILE A 114 4.62 -13.11 8.16
C ILE A 114 4.21 -14.19 9.15
N ARG A 115 4.42 -15.48 8.85
CA ARG A 115 4.16 -16.58 9.79
C ARG A 115 4.99 -16.48 11.08
N GLN A 116 6.13 -15.81 11.02
CA GLN A 116 6.95 -15.48 12.19
C GLN A 116 6.46 -14.25 12.97
N GLY A 117 5.34 -13.64 12.59
CA GLY A 117 4.80 -12.42 13.19
C GLY A 117 5.60 -11.17 12.84
N LYS A 118 6.35 -11.19 11.74
CA LYS A 118 7.16 -10.06 11.28
C LYS A 118 6.54 -9.39 10.06
N GLN A 119 6.88 -8.12 9.86
CA GLN A 119 6.42 -7.31 8.73
C GLN A 119 7.42 -7.34 7.59
N VAL A 120 6.92 -7.08 6.38
CA VAL A 120 7.70 -7.06 5.15
C VAL A 120 7.56 -5.74 4.42
N LEU A 121 8.68 -5.20 3.96
CA LEU A 121 8.72 -4.07 3.04
C LEU A 121 9.20 -4.57 1.66
N TYR A 122 8.32 -4.50 0.65
CA TYR A 122 8.66 -4.84 -0.72
C TYR A 122 8.75 -3.57 -1.55
N LEU A 123 9.96 -3.22 -1.95
CA LEU A 123 10.25 -2.01 -2.72
C LEU A 123 10.34 -2.33 -4.21
N LEU A 124 9.64 -1.50 -4.99
CA LEU A 124 9.68 -1.49 -6.44
C LEU A 124 10.05 -0.09 -6.95
N PRO A 125 10.71 0.01 -8.12
CA PRO A 125 10.78 1.26 -8.85
C PRO A 125 9.37 1.77 -9.19
N GLU A 126 9.18 3.09 -9.28
CA GLU A 126 7.86 3.67 -9.60
C GLU A 126 7.26 3.13 -10.91
N ILE A 127 8.12 2.86 -11.90
CA ILE A 127 7.72 2.29 -13.19
C ILE A 127 7.34 0.81 -13.11
N ALA A 128 7.84 0.08 -12.12
CA ALA A 128 7.58 -1.36 -11.94
C ALA A 128 6.37 -1.63 -11.04
N LEU A 129 5.85 -0.62 -10.34
CA LEU A 129 4.62 -0.74 -9.56
C LEU A 129 3.42 -0.75 -10.51
N THR A 130 3.23 -1.88 -11.16
CA THR A 130 2.15 -2.09 -12.13
C THR A 130 0.94 -2.74 -11.49
N THR A 131 -0.21 -2.63 -12.16
CA THR A 131 -1.43 -3.31 -11.75
C THR A 131 -1.21 -4.82 -11.62
N GLN A 132 -0.40 -5.41 -12.50
CA GLN A 132 -0.13 -6.85 -12.52
C GLN A 132 0.54 -7.35 -11.23
N ILE A 133 1.61 -6.71 -10.76
CA ILE A 133 2.29 -7.12 -9.51
C ILE A 133 1.39 -6.88 -8.29
N THR A 134 0.68 -5.76 -8.29
CA THR A 134 -0.27 -5.41 -7.24
C THR A 134 -1.38 -6.45 -7.12
N GLU A 135 -2.05 -6.79 -8.23
CA GLU A 135 -3.11 -7.79 -8.24
C GLU A 135 -2.60 -9.18 -7.84
N ARG A 136 -1.40 -9.54 -8.27
CA ARG A 136 -0.79 -10.83 -7.92
C ARG A 136 -0.58 -10.95 -6.42
N LEU A 137 0.03 -9.94 -5.78
CA LEU A 137 0.24 -9.94 -4.34
C LEU A 137 -1.09 -9.83 -3.58
N GLN A 138 -2.05 -9.08 -4.11
CA GLN A 138 -3.35 -8.92 -3.48
C GLN A 138 -4.19 -10.20 -3.49
N ARG A 139 -4.06 -11.05 -4.51
CA ARG A 139 -4.68 -12.38 -4.54
C ARG A 139 -4.14 -13.31 -3.46
N VAL A 140 -2.84 -13.21 -3.15
CA VAL A 140 -2.19 -14.06 -2.15
C VAL A 140 -2.39 -13.52 -0.74
N PHE A 141 -2.19 -12.22 -0.54
CA PHE A 141 -2.12 -11.64 0.80
C PHE A 141 -3.37 -10.87 1.23
N GLY A 142 -4.27 -10.56 0.30
CA GLY A 142 -5.55 -9.92 0.58
C GLY A 142 -5.41 -8.62 1.36
N SER A 143 -6.14 -8.52 2.48
CA SER A 143 -6.15 -7.34 3.35
C SER A 143 -4.86 -7.11 4.15
N ARG A 144 -3.95 -8.10 4.18
CA ARG A 144 -2.62 -7.99 4.83
C ARG A 144 -1.66 -7.10 4.05
N LEU A 145 -1.95 -6.84 2.75
CA LEU A 145 -1.14 -6.03 1.86
C LEU A 145 -1.56 -4.57 1.90
N GLY A 146 -0.65 -3.69 2.27
CA GLY A 146 -0.75 -2.24 2.06
C GLY A 146 0.06 -1.81 0.84
N ILE A 147 -0.46 -0.85 0.07
CA ILE A 147 0.25 -0.28 -1.06
C ILE A 147 0.54 1.18 -0.77
N TYR A 148 1.79 1.59 -0.96
CA TYR A 148 2.21 2.96 -0.70
C TYR A 148 2.90 3.56 -1.92
N HIS A 149 2.33 4.64 -2.44
CA HIS A 149 2.73 5.22 -3.70
C HIS A 149 2.85 6.74 -3.62
N SER A 150 3.82 7.33 -4.29
CA SER A 150 4.04 8.78 -4.31
C SER A 150 2.89 9.58 -4.95
N LYS A 151 2.12 8.94 -5.83
CA LYS A 151 0.95 9.54 -6.49
C LYS A 151 -0.34 9.51 -5.68
N PHE A 152 -0.35 8.86 -4.52
CA PHE A 152 -1.51 8.89 -3.64
C PHE A 152 -1.68 10.30 -3.05
N PRO A 153 -2.94 10.78 -2.91
CA PRO A 153 -3.23 11.99 -2.17
C PRO A 153 -2.64 11.96 -0.77
N ASP A 154 -2.27 13.12 -0.24
CA ASP A 154 -1.67 13.19 1.10
C ASP A 154 -2.56 12.59 2.19
N ALA A 155 -3.88 12.74 2.07
CA ALA A 155 -4.84 12.14 3.00
C ALA A 155 -4.72 10.61 3.06
N GLU A 156 -4.62 9.95 1.91
CA GLU A 156 -4.49 8.50 1.79
C GLU A 156 -3.14 8.01 2.34
N ARG A 157 -2.07 8.76 2.08
CA ARG A 157 -0.74 8.49 2.63
C ARG A 157 -0.71 8.60 4.15
N VAL A 158 -1.41 9.58 4.71
CA VAL A 158 -1.58 9.75 6.17
C VAL A 158 -2.41 8.61 6.76
N GLU A 159 -3.44 8.14 6.06
CA GLU A 159 -4.26 7.00 6.50
C GLU A 159 -3.42 5.72 6.60
N ILE A 160 -2.63 5.40 5.56
CA ILE A 160 -1.69 4.28 5.58
C ILE A 160 -0.70 4.40 6.72
N TRP A 161 -0.15 5.59 6.93
CA TRP A 161 0.77 5.87 8.04
C TRP A 161 0.13 5.60 9.40
N ARG A 162 -1.08 6.14 9.63
CA ARG A 162 -1.82 5.95 10.88
C ARG A 162 -2.17 4.49 11.12
N LYS A 163 -2.59 3.79 10.08
CA LYS A 163 -2.87 2.36 10.16
C LYS A 163 -1.61 1.57 10.54
N GLN A 164 -0.46 1.93 9.96
CA GLN A 164 0.80 1.26 10.24
C GLN A 164 1.32 1.52 11.67
N LEU A 165 1.00 2.68 12.25
CA LEU A 165 1.24 2.97 13.68
C LEU A 165 0.32 2.18 14.61
N GLY A 166 -0.89 1.86 14.17
CA GLY A 166 -1.89 1.14 14.94
C GLY A 166 -1.53 -0.33 15.19
N GLU A 167 -2.29 -1.02 16.03
CA GLU A 167 -2.07 -2.43 16.34
C GLU A 167 -2.34 -3.36 15.16
N ASN A 168 -3.25 -2.97 14.28
CA ASN A 168 -3.66 -3.71 13.09
C ASN A 168 -3.01 -3.13 11.83
N GLY A 169 -1.69 -2.90 11.85
CA GLY A 169 -0.93 -2.49 10.69
C GLY A 169 -0.96 -3.54 9.57
N TYR A 170 -0.47 -3.17 8.41
CA TYR A 170 -0.28 -4.12 7.33
C TYR A 170 0.91 -5.04 7.63
N ASP A 171 0.80 -6.31 7.29
CA ASP A 171 1.91 -7.26 7.39
C ASP A 171 2.93 -7.02 6.28
N ILE A 172 2.44 -6.58 5.12
CA ILE A 172 3.27 -6.27 3.94
C ILE A 172 2.97 -4.84 3.49
N ILE A 173 4.00 -4.09 3.20
CA ILE A 173 3.93 -2.86 2.44
C ILE A 173 4.61 -3.06 1.09
N LEU A 174 3.84 -3.00 0.01
CA LEU A 174 4.35 -2.85 -1.34
C LEU A 174 4.46 -1.36 -1.65
N GLY A 175 5.63 -0.90 -1.99
CA GLY A 175 5.75 0.52 -2.24
C GLY A 175 7.01 0.94 -2.98
N VAL A 176 7.02 2.22 -3.27
CA VAL A 176 8.15 2.88 -3.89
C VAL A 176 9.13 3.37 -2.83
N ARG A 177 10.21 3.96 -3.27
CA ARG A 177 11.28 4.44 -2.38
C ARG A 177 10.81 5.22 -1.13
N SER A 178 9.71 5.97 -1.14
CA SER A 178 9.22 6.71 0.03
C SER A 178 8.67 5.83 1.16
N SER A 179 8.37 4.57 0.86
CA SER A 179 7.83 3.61 1.83
C SER A 179 8.80 3.24 2.95
N VAL A 180 10.10 3.47 2.76
CA VAL A 180 11.11 3.22 3.82
C VAL A 180 10.93 4.11 5.05
N PHE A 181 10.13 5.15 4.98
CA PHE A 181 9.84 6.01 6.12
C PHE A 181 8.59 5.61 6.89
N LEU A 182 7.85 4.62 6.42
CA LEU A 182 6.70 4.13 7.17
C LEU A 182 7.12 3.50 8.49
N PRO A 183 6.30 3.63 9.54
CA PRO A 183 6.62 3.07 10.84
C PRO A 183 6.33 1.56 10.86
N PHE A 184 7.38 0.76 10.80
CA PHE A 184 7.30 -0.69 11.03
C PHE A 184 7.58 -0.99 12.49
N ARG A 185 6.78 -1.87 13.09
CA ARG A 185 6.96 -2.30 14.48
C ARG A 185 7.95 -3.47 14.59
N ASN A 186 7.85 -4.40 13.66
CA ASN A 186 8.66 -5.62 13.63
C ASN A 186 9.05 -5.98 12.20
N LEU A 187 9.86 -5.14 11.56
CA LEU A 187 10.31 -5.37 10.19
C LEU A 187 11.29 -6.56 10.15
N GLY A 188 10.91 -7.65 9.47
CA GLY A 188 11.71 -8.86 9.38
C GLY A 188 12.36 -9.07 8.02
N LEU A 189 11.78 -8.52 6.95
CA LEU A 189 12.30 -8.70 5.60
C LEU A 189 12.13 -7.42 4.79
N VAL A 190 13.17 -7.06 4.05
CA VAL A 190 13.10 -6.01 3.02
C VAL A 190 13.50 -6.61 1.68
N ILE A 191 12.62 -6.51 0.71
CA ILE A 191 12.87 -6.89 -0.67
C ILE A 191 13.05 -5.61 -1.48
N VAL A 192 14.13 -5.54 -2.25
CA VAL A 192 14.40 -4.46 -3.19
C VAL A 192 14.49 -5.08 -4.57
N ASP A 193 13.42 -4.96 -5.35
CA ASP A 193 13.40 -5.49 -6.70
C ASP A 193 13.98 -4.45 -7.68
N GLU A 194 14.62 -4.93 -8.75
CA GLU A 194 15.29 -4.08 -9.74
C GLU A 194 16.25 -3.04 -9.07
N GLU A 195 17.12 -3.51 -8.16
CA GLU A 195 17.97 -2.66 -7.31
C GLU A 195 18.89 -1.71 -8.10
N HIS A 196 19.16 -2.05 -9.36
CA HIS A 196 19.99 -1.25 -10.27
C HIS A 196 19.28 0.02 -10.77
N GLU A 197 17.96 0.15 -10.56
CA GLU A 197 17.20 1.31 -11.04
C GLU A 197 17.57 2.60 -10.32
N ASN A 198 17.88 3.61 -11.12
CA ASN A 198 18.28 4.93 -10.63
C ASN A 198 17.19 5.66 -9.83
N THR A 199 15.93 5.25 -9.95
CA THR A 199 14.80 5.83 -9.21
C THR A 199 14.89 5.63 -7.70
N TYR A 200 15.69 4.68 -7.25
CA TYR A 200 15.99 4.50 -5.83
C TYR A 200 16.91 5.60 -5.27
N LYS A 201 17.63 6.33 -6.11
CA LYS A 201 18.42 7.48 -5.71
C LYS A 201 17.59 8.75 -5.72
N GLN A 202 17.55 9.46 -4.61
CA GLN A 202 16.93 10.78 -4.56
C GLN A 202 17.84 11.82 -5.17
N GLN A 203 17.35 12.49 -6.21
CA GLN A 203 18.11 13.56 -6.86
C GLN A 203 17.73 14.94 -6.31
N ASP A 204 16.44 15.19 -6.08
CA ASP A 204 15.88 16.40 -5.49
C ASP A 204 14.63 16.07 -4.64
N PRO A 205 14.32 16.83 -3.58
CA PRO A 205 15.19 17.80 -2.91
C PRO A 205 16.29 17.16 -2.05
N ALA A 206 17.20 17.96 -1.54
CA ALA A 206 18.14 17.50 -0.52
C ALA A 206 17.39 17.12 0.78
N PRO A 207 17.91 16.15 1.58
CA PRO A 207 19.17 15.43 1.44
C PRO A 207 19.10 14.33 0.36
N ARG A 208 20.13 14.32 -0.49
CA ARG A 208 20.28 13.30 -1.55
C ARG A 208 20.83 12.01 -0.93
N TYR A 209 20.06 10.96 -0.91
CA TYR A 209 20.49 9.68 -0.36
C TYR A 209 20.07 8.51 -1.26
N MET A 210 20.89 7.47 -1.22
CA MET A 210 20.61 6.20 -1.86
C MET A 210 19.92 5.31 -0.82
N ARG A 211 18.67 4.96 -1.05
CA ARG A 211 17.83 4.29 -0.03
C ARG A 211 18.20 2.84 0.21
N VAL A 212 18.67 2.14 -0.81
CA VAL A 212 19.19 0.79 -0.65
C VAL A 212 20.34 0.78 0.38
N ALA A 213 21.27 1.72 0.30
CA ALA A 213 22.35 1.86 1.28
C ALA A 213 21.81 2.10 2.70
N ARG A 214 20.74 2.91 2.86
CA ARG A 214 20.14 3.15 4.17
C ARG A 214 19.52 1.90 4.80
N LEU A 215 18.90 1.04 4.00
CA LEU A 215 18.32 -0.21 4.48
C LEU A 215 19.40 -1.18 4.99
N LEU A 216 20.58 -1.17 4.36
CA LEU A 216 21.74 -1.97 4.82
C LEU A 216 22.28 -1.52 6.18
N TYR A 217 22.08 -0.25 6.56
CA TYR A 217 22.51 0.35 7.81
C TYR A 217 21.36 0.55 8.81
N TRP A 218 20.18 -0.07 8.57
CA TRP A 218 19.07 0.01 9.52
C TRP A 218 19.47 -0.69 10.81
N PRO A 219 19.47 0.00 11.96
CA PRO A 219 19.79 -0.66 13.20
C PRO A 219 18.73 -1.75 13.47
N PRO A 220 19.12 -2.93 13.97
CA PRO A 220 18.14 -3.90 14.40
C PRO A 220 17.26 -3.26 15.46
N CYS A 221 15.94 -3.42 15.34
CA CYS A 221 15.01 -3.00 16.38
C CYS A 221 15.36 -3.77 17.65
N THR A 222 15.93 -3.07 18.64
CA THR A 222 16.16 -3.57 20.00
C THR A 222 14.87 -3.52 20.77
#